data_5cf03135c3b27e1f2a2ff19881dd2ce0
#
_entry.id   5cf03135c3b27e1f2a2ff19881dd2ce0
#
_cell.length_a   1.000
_cell.length_b   1.000
_cell.length_c   1.000
_cell.angle_alpha   90.00
_cell.angle_beta   90.00
_cell.angle_gamma   90.00
#
_symmetry.space_group_name_H-M   'P 1'
#
loop_
_entity.id
_entity.type
_entity.pdbx_description
1 polymer ?
#
loop_
_entity_poly.entity_id
_entity_poly.type
_entity_poly.pdbx_seq_one_letter_code
_entity_poly.pdbx_strand_id
1 'polypeptide(L)'
;MAANQRYLAIRGAEPDDAGDINADYILAQGFRSQLNPQFIGLQGAVQDWIDDGTLSPGFSITGHSLGGYLAVGLGTSFDEAGAVYTFNAPGFGGDSGDIADAIRDVFGLGDTPLVSDVTNIRGTAGISLIAGLGQQPAPPTFIETESKANPFDNHSIVGLADALAVHALYGELDPSLEASGVMDIVKASRRNNEVSLEGALDALREIVLGGDTASTPEGNREEFYDNCFALKDSARYTALVGNADI
;
A
#
# COMPACT_ATOMS: atom_id res chain seq x y z
N MET A 1 -4.07 26.11 7.52
CA MET A 1 -2.82 25.35 7.65
C MET A 1 -3.23 23.90 7.70
N ALA A 2 -2.85 23.10 6.71
CA ALA A 2 -3.07 21.66 6.76
C ALA A 2 -2.39 21.12 8.03
N ALA A 3 -3.12 20.37 8.84
CA ALA A 3 -2.54 19.70 10.00
C ALA A 3 -1.39 18.83 9.49
N ASN A 4 -0.25 18.89 10.17
CA ASN A 4 0.93 18.08 9.83
C ASN A 4 0.56 16.63 10.13
N GLN A 5 0.01 15.91 9.14
CA GLN A 5 -0.40 14.52 9.30
C GLN A 5 0.86 13.67 9.51
N ARG A 6 0.86 12.90 10.57
CA ARG A 6 1.96 11.98 10.87
C ARG A 6 1.62 10.58 10.43
N TYR A 7 2.64 9.89 9.94
CA TYR A 7 2.53 8.51 9.49
C TYR A 7 3.50 7.64 10.26
N LEU A 8 2.99 6.53 10.78
CA LEU A 8 3.78 5.46 11.35
C LEU A 8 3.88 4.33 10.32
N ALA A 9 5.07 4.10 9.78
CA ALA A 9 5.31 3.02 8.82
C ALA A 9 5.88 1.79 9.54
N ILE A 10 5.17 0.66 9.42
CA ILE A 10 5.59 -0.63 9.97
C ILE A 10 6.25 -1.45 8.88
N ARG A 11 7.51 -1.80 9.10
CA ARG A 11 8.25 -2.68 8.19
C ARG A 11 7.74 -4.11 8.31
N GLY A 12 7.57 -4.79 7.18
CA GLY A 12 7.32 -6.24 7.14
C GLY A 12 8.58 -7.04 7.43
N ALA A 13 8.45 -8.36 7.41
CA ALA A 13 9.61 -9.25 7.47
C ALA A 13 10.55 -8.98 6.28
N GLU A 14 11.85 -8.93 6.53
CA GLU A 14 12.86 -8.99 5.48
C GLU A 14 13.34 -10.43 5.38
N PRO A 15 13.04 -11.08 4.28
CA PRO A 15 13.67 -12.35 4.03
C PRO A 15 15.03 -12.12 3.38
N ASP A 16 16.05 -12.62 3.97
CA ASP A 16 17.35 -12.80 3.32
C ASP A 16 17.27 -13.83 2.19
N ASP A 17 16.16 -14.59 2.13
CA ASP A 17 15.87 -15.55 1.08
C ASP A 17 14.36 -15.67 0.84
N ALA A 18 13.94 -15.62 -0.43
CA ALA A 18 12.53 -15.69 -0.86
C ALA A 18 11.79 -16.97 -0.42
N GLY A 19 12.52 -18.02 -0.05
CA GLY A 19 11.99 -19.26 0.52
C GLY A 19 11.46 -19.10 1.95
N ASP A 20 12.06 -18.21 2.72
CA ASP A 20 11.72 -18.03 4.13
C ASP A 20 10.46 -17.21 4.34
N ILE A 21 10.08 -16.31 3.40
CA ILE A 21 8.81 -15.55 3.49
C ILE A 21 7.61 -16.50 3.53
N ASN A 22 7.61 -17.54 2.71
CA ASN A 22 6.53 -18.52 2.67
C ASN A 22 6.51 -19.40 3.92
N ALA A 23 7.67 -19.80 4.40
CA ALA A 23 7.80 -20.65 5.59
C ALA A 23 7.39 -19.86 6.84
N ASP A 24 7.90 -18.66 7.03
CA ASP A 24 7.59 -17.81 8.18
C ASP A 24 6.14 -17.34 8.18
N TYR A 25 5.53 -17.12 7.01
CA TYR A 25 4.14 -16.70 6.95
C TYR A 25 3.16 -17.87 7.17
N ILE A 26 3.41 -19.04 6.58
CA ILE A 26 2.63 -20.26 6.88
C ILE A 26 2.79 -20.63 8.36
N LEU A 27 3.96 -20.41 8.91
CA LEU A 27 4.26 -20.56 10.33
C LEU A 27 3.58 -19.45 11.17
N ALA A 28 3.51 -18.20 10.73
CA ALA A 28 2.86 -17.10 11.43
C ALA A 28 1.34 -17.27 11.57
N GLN A 29 0.69 -17.93 10.62
CA GLN A 29 -0.73 -18.32 10.78
C GLN A 29 -0.94 -19.39 11.87
N GLY A 30 0.08 -20.19 12.19
CA GLY A 30 0.08 -21.19 13.27
C GLY A 30 0.73 -20.72 14.58
N PHE A 31 1.55 -19.67 14.55
CA PHE A 31 2.34 -19.20 15.67
C PHE A 31 1.89 -17.86 16.23
N ARG A 32 0.71 -17.85 16.85
CA ARG A 32 0.19 -16.70 17.62
C ARG A 32 1.20 -16.14 18.62
N SER A 33 2.14 -16.98 19.10
CA SER A 33 3.12 -16.63 20.13
C SER A 33 4.37 -15.91 19.62
N GLN A 34 4.74 -15.99 18.35
CA GLN A 34 5.94 -15.33 17.82
C GLN A 34 5.72 -13.87 17.41
N LEU A 35 4.53 -13.53 16.96
CA LEU A 35 4.17 -12.13 16.66
C LEU A 35 3.89 -11.31 17.92
N ASN A 36 3.45 -11.95 18.99
CA ASN A 36 3.11 -11.28 20.25
C ASN A 36 4.27 -10.47 20.84
N PRO A 37 5.53 -10.96 20.94
CA PRO A 37 6.65 -10.15 21.47
C PRO A 37 6.98 -8.93 20.60
N GLN A 38 6.91 -9.06 19.27
CA GLN A 38 7.11 -7.93 18.36
C GLN A 38 5.99 -6.91 18.49
N PHE A 39 4.74 -7.38 18.55
CA PHE A 39 3.58 -6.54 18.72
C PHE A 39 3.60 -5.78 20.04
N ILE A 40 3.92 -6.46 21.16
CA ILE A 40 4.07 -5.84 22.48
C ILE A 40 5.18 -4.77 22.47
N GLY A 41 6.32 -5.06 21.82
CA GLY A 41 7.41 -4.08 21.68
C GLY A 41 6.98 -2.85 20.87
N LEU A 42 6.21 -3.06 19.79
CA LEU A 42 5.65 -1.98 18.98
C LEU A 42 4.61 -1.17 19.77
N GLN A 43 3.72 -1.82 20.53
CA GLN A 43 2.75 -1.11 21.38
C GLN A 43 3.46 -0.20 22.39
N GLY A 44 4.52 -0.70 23.05
CA GLY A 44 5.31 0.12 23.98
C GLY A 44 5.93 1.34 23.31
N ALA A 45 6.56 1.15 22.15
CA ALA A 45 7.17 2.26 21.41
C ALA A 45 6.14 3.29 20.93
N VAL A 46 4.99 2.84 20.44
CA VAL A 46 3.91 3.73 20.00
C VAL A 46 3.35 4.52 21.18
N GLN A 47 3.16 3.88 22.35
CA GLN A 47 2.73 4.59 23.57
C GLN A 47 3.73 5.67 23.97
N ASP A 48 5.03 5.36 23.98
CA ASP A 48 6.07 6.33 24.29
C ASP A 48 6.04 7.53 23.33
N TRP A 49 5.80 7.31 22.03
CA TRP A 49 5.71 8.37 21.03
C TRP A 49 4.41 9.19 21.11
N ILE A 50 3.34 8.61 21.62
CA ILE A 50 2.12 9.37 21.95
C ILE A 50 2.37 10.24 23.17
N ASP A 51 2.97 9.68 24.23
CA ASP A 51 3.21 10.36 25.49
C ASP A 51 4.20 11.54 25.36
N ASP A 52 5.22 11.40 24.49
CA ASP A 52 6.19 12.47 24.21
C ASP A 52 5.76 13.47 23.13
N GLY A 53 4.60 13.22 22.49
CA GLY A 53 4.03 14.08 21.44
C GLY A 53 4.67 13.87 20.06
N THR A 54 5.51 12.84 19.87
CA THR A 54 6.04 12.46 18.56
C THR A 54 4.91 12.03 17.64
N LEU A 55 3.93 11.27 18.14
CA LEU A 55 2.68 10.95 17.44
C LEU A 55 1.54 11.77 18.04
N SER A 56 0.90 12.61 17.21
CA SER A 56 -0.29 13.38 17.59
C SER A 56 -1.56 12.60 17.27
N PRO A 57 -2.67 12.78 18.01
CA PRO A 57 -3.94 12.13 17.68
C PRO A 57 -4.34 12.31 16.21
N GLY A 58 -4.84 11.25 15.60
CA GLY A 58 -5.16 11.19 14.17
C GLY A 58 -3.97 10.77 13.28
N PHE A 59 -2.84 10.32 13.87
CA PHE A 59 -1.75 9.76 13.05
C PHE A 59 -2.21 8.52 12.28
N SER A 60 -1.75 8.38 11.04
CA SER A 60 -2.04 7.21 10.22
C SER A 60 -0.98 6.12 10.41
N ILE A 61 -1.41 4.87 10.32
CA ILE A 61 -0.50 3.71 10.37
C ILE A 61 -0.48 3.04 9.00
N THR A 62 0.70 2.68 8.54
CA THR A 62 0.87 2.03 7.25
C THR A 62 1.82 0.84 7.37
N GLY A 63 1.59 -0.20 6.58
CA GLY A 63 2.48 -1.34 6.56
C GLY A 63 2.32 -2.22 5.33
N HIS A 64 3.43 -2.82 4.91
CA HIS A 64 3.50 -3.77 3.82
C HIS A 64 3.66 -5.19 4.35
N SER A 65 2.99 -6.15 3.72
CA SER A 65 3.11 -7.56 4.11
C SER A 65 2.79 -7.78 5.60
N LEU A 66 3.65 -8.44 6.36
CA LEU A 66 3.52 -8.60 7.81
C LEU A 66 3.37 -7.26 8.55
N GLY A 67 4.04 -6.20 8.07
CA GLY A 67 3.88 -4.86 8.66
C GLY A 67 2.46 -4.32 8.53
N GLY A 68 1.74 -4.64 7.45
CA GLY A 68 0.32 -4.31 7.28
C GLY A 68 -0.58 -5.08 8.25
N TYR A 69 -0.26 -6.33 8.49
CA TYR A 69 -0.93 -7.16 9.50
C TYR A 69 -0.78 -6.56 10.92
N LEU A 70 0.43 -6.17 11.30
CA LEU A 70 0.73 -5.51 12.58
C LEU A 70 0.07 -4.13 12.68
N ALA A 71 0.00 -3.39 11.56
CA ALA A 71 -0.64 -2.08 11.50
C ALA A 71 -2.11 -2.10 11.91
N VAL A 72 -2.86 -3.14 11.50
CA VAL A 72 -4.27 -3.33 11.91
C VAL A 72 -4.38 -3.55 13.42
N GLY A 73 -3.50 -4.36 13.99
CA GLY A 73 -3.44 -4.59 15.44
C GLY A 73 -3.14 -3.33 16.22
N LEU A 74 -2.16 -2.54 15.77
CA LEU A 74 -1.83 -1.25 16.40
C LEU A 74 -2.96 -0.23 16.26
N GLY A 75 -3.55 -0.10 15.07
CA GLY A 75 -4.70 0.79 14.87
C GLY A 75 -5.90 0.44 15.76
N THR A 76 -6.05 -0.85 16.10
CA THR A 76 -7.07 -1.30 17.06
C THR A 76 -6.68 -1.04 18.51
N SER A 77 -5.37 -0.96 18.81
CA SER A 77 -4.88 -0.80 20.20
C SER A 77 -4.92 0.63 20.71
N PHE A 78 -4.95 1.63 19.82
CA PHE A 78 -4.81 3.04 20.18
C PHE A 78 -5.96 3.86 19.62
N ASP A 79 -6.75 4.47 20.49
CA ASP A 79 -7.86 5.38 20.12
C ASP A 79 -7.34 6.67 19.42
N GLU A 80 -6.07 7.00 19.63
CA GLU A 80 -5.39 8.12 18.96
C GLU A 80 -5.02 7.81 17.50
N ALA A 81 -5.02 6.55 17.10
CA ALA A 81 -4.77 6.16 15.72
C ALA A 81 -5.93 6.61 14.81
N GLY A 82 -5.57 7.13 13.65
CA GLY A 82 -6.52 7.45 12.58
C GLY A 82 -6.63 6.30 11.57
N ALA A 83 -6.45 6.61 10.28
CA ALA A 83 -6.56 5.62 9.22
C ALA A 83 -5.40 4.61 9.22
N VAL A 84 -5.72 3.37 8.85
CA VAL A 84 -4.75 2.29 8.65
C VAL A 84 -4.69 1.93 7.16
N TYR A 85 -3.49 1.93 6.59
CA TYR A 85 -3.24 1.55 5.20
C TYR A 85 -2.41 0.27 5.15
N THR A 86 -2.95 -0.77 4.53
CA THR A 86 -2.24 -2.04 4.37
C THR A 86 -1.90 -2.27 2.90
N PHE A 87 -0.68 -2.70 2.62
CA PHE A 87 -0.17 -2.93 1.28
C PHE A 87 0.24 -4.40 1.12
N ASN A 88 -0.41 -5.13 0.22
CA ASN A 88 -0.18 -6.56 0.00
C ASN A 88 -0.12 -7.36 1.31
N ALA A 89 -0.89 -6.96 2.31
CA ALA A 89 -0.90 -7.61 3.60
C ALA A 89 -1.73 -8.91 3.59
N PRO A 90 -1.37 -9.88 4.42
CA PRO A 90 -2.21 -11.02 4.69
C PRO A 90 -3.45 -10.63 5.48
N GLY A 91 -4.48 -11.43 5.38
CA GLY A 91 -5.65 -11.36 6.27
C GLY A 91 -5.45 -12.14 7.57
N PHE A 92 -6.51 -12.26 8.33
CA PHE A 92 -6.55 -12.84 9.67
C PHE A 92 -7.34 -14.15 9.70
N GLY A 93 -7.01 -15.03 10.65
CA GLY A 93 -7.79 -16.19 11.00
C GLY A 93 -7.85 -17.30 9.95
N GLY A 94 -8.40 -18.44 10.34
CA GLY A 94 -8.72 -19.59 9.50
C GLY A 94 -10.20 -19.62 9.11
N ASP A 95 -10.64 -20.73 8.53
CA ASP A 95 -11.94 -20.94 7.86
C ASP A 95 -13.21 -20.78 8.71
N SER A 96 -13.14 -20.45 10.00
CA SER A 96 -14.31 -20.45 10.87
C SER A 96 -14.19 -19.42 12.00
N GLY A 97 -14.62 -18.21 11.75
CA GLY A 97 -14.73 -17.20 12.80
C GLY A 97 -15.02 -15.81 12.27
N ASP A 98 -15.50 -14.96 13.14
CA ASP A 98 -15.61 -13.54 12.90
C ASP A 98 -14.17 -12.97 12.79
N ILE A 99 -13.91 -12.17 11.77
CA ILE A 99 -12.61 -11.51 11.58
C ILE A 99 -12.22 -10.65 12.78
N ALA A 100 -13.20 -10.06 13.44
CA ALA A 100 -12.99 -9.27 14.64
C ALA A 100 -12.41 -10.12 15.77
N ASP A 101 -12.95 -11.31 15.97
CA ASP A 101 -12.45 -12.24 16.99
C ASP A 101 -11.05 -12.76 16.63
N ALA A 102 -10.80 -13.01 15.34
CA ALA A 102 -9.46 -13.40 14.87
C ALA A 102 -8.40 -12.33 15.15
N ILE A 103 -8.69 -11.06 14.88
CA ILE A 103 -7.79 -9.93 15.16
C ILE A 103 -7.56 -9.80 16.67
N ARG A 104 -8.63 -9.79 17.47
CA ARG A 104 -8.54 -9.67 18.92
C ARG A 104 -7.72 -10.80 19.55
N ASP A 105 -7.99 -12.04 19.14
CA ASP A 105 -7.28 -13.22 19.61
C ASP A 105 -5.78 -13.17 19.32
N VAL A 106 -5.43 -12.78 18.08
CA VAL A 106 -4.01 -12.74 17.64
C VAL A 106 -3.23 -11.71 18.43
N PHE A 107 -3.81 -10.54 18.65
CA PHE A 107 -3.14 -9.42 19.31
C PHE A 107 -3.42 -9.32 20.80
N GLY A 108 -4.27 -10.17 21.35
CA GLY A 108 -4.62 -10.16 22.78
C GLY A 108 -5.43 -8.92 23.21
N LEU A 109 -6.30 -8.40 22.34
CA LEU A 109 -6.99 -7.13 22.51
C LEU A 109 -8.33 -7.21 23.30
N GLY A 110 -8.72 -8.39 23.73
CA GLY A 110 -9.99 -8.58 24.47
C GLY A 110 -11.18 -8.08 23.66
N ASP A 111 -12.08 -7.31 24.29
CA ASP A 111 -13.30 -6.78 23.65
C ASP A 111 -13.09 -5.40 22.99
N THR A 112 -11.84 -4.99 22.73
CA THR A 112 -11.54 -3.70 22.09
C THR A 112 -12.24 -3.58 20.73
N PRO A 113 -12.93 -2.46 20.44
CA PRO A 113 -13.49 -2.21 19.13
C PRO A 113 -12.39 -2.21 18.07
N LEU A 114 -12.63 -2.84 16.92
CA LEU A 114 -11.67 -2.81 15.83
C LEU A 114 -11.57 -1.41 15.22
N VAL A 115 -10.38 -1.10 14.73
CA VAL A 115 -10.19 0.07 13.86
C VAL A 115 -11.13 -0.03 12.66
N SER A 116 -11.89 1.02 12.40
CA SER A 116 -12.92 1.06 11.35
C SER A 116 -12.41 1.65 10.03
N ASP A 117 -11.38 2.49 10.07
CA ASP A 117 -10.82 3.17 8.90
C ASP A 117 -9.59 2.40 8.39
N VAL A 118 -9.85 1.31 7.68
CA VAL A 118 -8.82 0.46 7.07
C VAL A 118 -8.93 0.51 5.55
N THR A 119 -7.87 1.00 4.90
CA THR A 119 -7.70 0.92 3.44
C THR A 119 -6.75 -0.22 3.10
N ASN A 120 -7.28 -1.27 2.45
CA ASN A 120 -6.51 -2.44 2.06
C ASN A 120 -6.14 -2.35 0.57
N ILE A 121 -4.87 -2.18 0.26
CA ILE A 121 -4.36 -1.97 -1.10
C ILE A 121 -3.60 -3.22 -1.55
N ARG A 122 -3.91 -3.71 -2.77
CA ARG A 122 -3.32 -4.92 -3.32
C ARG A 122 -2.93 -4.75 -4.78
N GLY A 123 -1.71 -5.16 -5.12
CA GLY A 123 -1.27 -5.30 -6.50
C GLY A 123 -1.98 -6.45 -7.21
N THR A 124 -2.30 -6.28 -8.50
CA THR A 124 -2.99 -7.30 -9.31
C THR A 124 -2.03 -8.26 -10.00
N ALA A 125 -0.80 -7.85 -10.28
CA ALA A 125 0.15 -8.66 -11.03
C ALA A 125 0.66 -9.85 -10.23
N GLY A 126 0.66 -10.98 -10.90
CA GLY A 126 1.17 -12.22 -10.36
C GLY A 126 0.35 -12.78 -9.20
N ILE A 127 0.65 -14.00 -8.82
CA ILE A 127 0.07 -14.59 -7.61
C ILE A 127 0.89 -14.11 -6.43
N SER A 128 0.42 -13.10 -5.75
CA SER A 128 0.95 -12.81 -4.42
C SER A 128 0.50 -13.94 -3.49
N LEU A 129 1.41 -14.83 -3.14
CA LEU A 129 1.14 -15.97 -2.27
C LEU A 129 0.68 -15.55 -0.86
N ILE A 130 0.93 -14.30 -0.49
CA ILE A 130 0.70 -13.76 0.85
C ILE A 130 -0.54 -12.86 0.89
N ALA A 131 -0.61 -11.89 -0.05
CA ALA A 131 -1.71 -10.95 -0.10
C ALA A 131 -3.02 -11.66 -0.50
N GLY A 132 -3.92 -11.85 0.41
CA GLY A 132 -5.21 -12.48 0.17
C GLY A 132 -5.40 -13.81 0.86
N LEU A 133 -4.41 -14.29 1.60
CA LEU A 133 -4.61 -15.37 2.56
C LEU A 133 -5.40 -14.84 3.77
N GLY A 134 -6.28 -15.68 4.30
CA GLY A 134 -7.12 -15.32 5.46
C GLY A 134 -8.23 -14.30 5.14
N GLN A 135 -8.98 -13.93 6.18
CA GLN A 135 -10.04 -12.92 6.09
C GLN A 135 -9.42 -11.52 6.08
N GLN A 136 -9.81 -10.72 5.12
CA GLN A 136 -9.27 -9.37 4.99
C GLN A 136 -9.99 -8.39 5.91
N PRO A 137 -9.27 -7.45 6.58
CA PRO A 137 -9.86 -6.48 7.51
C PRO A 137 -10.79 -5.48 6.82
N ALA A 138 -10.61 -5.27 5.53
CA ALA A 138 -11.46 -4.45 4.67
C ALA A 138 -11.45 -5.00 3.24
N PRO A 139 -12.46 -4.71 2.42
CA PRO A 139 -12.45 -5.04 1.00
C PRO A 139 -11.20 -4.47 0.32
N PRO A 140 -10.48 -5.25 -0.52
CA PRO A 140 -9.27 -4.77 -1.15
C PRO A 140 -9.55 -3.78 -2.29
N THR A 141 -8.78 -2.71 -2.35
CA THR A 141 -8.62 -1.87 -3.54
C THR A 141 -7.47 -2.42 -4.36
N PHE A 142 -7.76 -2.83 -5.58
CA PHE A 142 -6.74 -3.38 -6.48
C PHE A 142 -6.05 -2.26 -7.27
N ILE A 143 -4.74 -2.41 -7.40
CA ILE A 143 -3.88 -1.51 -8.18
C ILE A 143 -3.18 -2.35 -9.24
N GLU A 144 -3.30 -1.96 -10.51
CA GLU A 144 -2.60 -2.67 -11.58
C GLU A 144 -1.10 -2.46 -11.44
N THR A 145 -0.37 -3.56 -11.37
CA THR A 145 1.09 -3.58 -11.26
C THR A 145 1.69 -4.38 -12.43
N GLU A 146 2.94 -4.14 -12.73
CA GLU A 146 3.64 -4.94 -13.72
C GLU A 146 3.92 -6.34 -13.20
N SER A 147 3.69 -7.34 -14.06
CA SER A 147 3.99 -8.72 -13.70
C SER A 147 5.49 -8.99 -13.80
N LYS A 148 6.06 -9.55 -12.76
CA LYS A 148 7.44 -10.03 -12.74
C LYS A 148 7.47 -11.56 -12.83
N ALA A 149 8.52 -12.10 -13.44
CA ALA A 149 8.67 -13.55 -13.60
C ALA A 149 8.77 -14.29 -12.26
N ASN A 150 9.36 -13.65 -11.25
CA ASN A 150 9.43 -14.18 -9.89
C ASN A 150 8.20 -13.73 -9.10
N PRO A 151 7.37 -14.66 -8.57
CA PRO A 151 6.19 -14.33 -7.77
C PRO A 151 6.47 -13.47 -6.53
N PHE A 152 7.66 -13.55 -5.95
CA PHE A 152 8.04 -12.75 -4.81
C PHE A 152 8.27 -11.28 -5.17
N ASP A 153 8.76 -11.01 -6.38
CA ASP A 153 8.90 -9.64 -6.88
C ASP A 153 7.54 -8.97 -7.08
N ASN A 154 6.50 -9.76 -7.39
CA ASN A 154 5.11 -9.28 -7.47
C ASN A 154 4.53 -8.92 -6.08
N HIS A 155 5.07 -9.48 -5.01
CA HIS A 155 4.70 -9.10 -3.64
C HIS A 155 5.40 -7.84 -3.16
N SER A 156 6.46 -7.41 -3.85
CA SER A 156 7.30 -6.29 -3.45
C SER A 156 6.51 -4.99 -3.31
N ILE A 157 6.79 -4.24 -2.25
CA ILE A 157 6.26 -2.86 -2.08
C ILE A 157 6.76 -1.93 -3.20
N VAL A 158 7.90 -2.22 -3.81
CA VAL A 158 8.52 -1.36 -4.85
C VAL A 158 7.60 -1.26 -6.07
N GLY A 159 7.19 -2.40 -6.64
CA GLY A 159 6.30 -2.40 -7.81
C GLY A 159 4.92 -1.80 -7.50
N LEU A 160 4.41 -2.01 -6.28
CA LEU A 160 3.15 -1.41 -5.86
C LEU A 160 3.28 0.11 -5.67
N ALA A 161 4.41 0.60 -5.13
CA ALA A 161 4.67 2.03 -4.99
C ALA A 161 4.78 2.73 -6.35
N ASP A 162 5.44 2.09 -7.32
CA ASP A 162 5.58 2.62 -8.68
C ASP A 162 4.20 2.70 -9.37
N ALA A 163 3.36 1.68 -9.20
CA ALA A 163 1.99 1.70 -9.70
C ALA A 163 1.14 2.78 -9.03
N LEU A 164 1.24 2.94 -7.71
CA LEU A 164 0.54 3.98 -6.97
C LEU A 164 0.96 5.40 -7.39
N ALA A 165 2.23 5.60 -7.77
CA ALA A 165 2.68 6.88 -8.29
C ALA A 165 1.94 7.25 -9.59
N VAL A 166 1.77 6.30 -10.51
CA VAL A 166 0.99 6.49 -11.73
C VAL A 166 -0.48 6.72 -11.42
N HIS A 167 -1.07 5.90 -10.54
CA HIS A 167 -2.46 6.05 -10.12
C HIS A 167 -2.73 7.43 -9.51
N ALA A 168 -1.81 7.95 -8.70
CA ALA A 168 -1.94 9.27 -8.10
C ALA A 168 -1.95 10.39 -9.15
N LEU A 169 -1.08 10.29 -10.19
CA LEU A 169 -1.05 11.27 -11.27
C LEU A 169 -2.38 11.36 -12.03
N TYR A 170 -2.99 10.23 -12.35
CA TYR A 170 -4.28 10.20 -13.02
C TYR A 170 -5.42 10.69 -12.11
N GLY A 171 -5.44 10.26 -10.84
CA GLY A 171 -6.46 10.65 -9.87
C GLY A 171 -6.41 12.12 -9.49
N GLU A 172 -5.24 12.75 -9.47
CA GLU A 172 -5.08 14.19 -9.26
C GLU A 172 -5.65 15.01 -10.44
N LEU A 173 -5.55 14.49 -11.67
CA LEU A 173 -6.09 15.16 -12.87
C LEU A 173 -7.60 15.02 -13.00
N ASP A 174 -8.13 13.90 -12.56
CA ASP A 174 -9.59 13.65 -12.53
C ASP A 174 -9.99 12.95 -11.22
N PRO A 175 -10.35 13.71 -10.18
CA PRO A 175 -10.79 13.16 -8.90
C PRO A 175 -12.06 12.28 -8.99
N SER A 176 -12.80 12.34 -10.12
CA SER A 176 -13.94 11.45 -10.36
C SER A 176 -13.54 10.08 -10.90
N LEU A 177 -12.29 9.93 -11.32
CA LEU A 177 -11.76 8.69 -11.86
C LEU A 177 -11.46 7.70 -10.71
N GLU A 178 -12.32 6.69 -10.59
CA GLU A 178 -12.13 5.62 -9.64
C GLU A 178 -10.86 4.80 -9.93
N ALA A 179 -10.31 4.12 -8.92
CA ALA A 179 -9.13 3.26 -9.07
C ALA A 179 -9.27 2.22 -10.20
N SER A 180 -10.48 1.70 -10.43
CA SER A 180 -10.81 0.80 -11.53
C SER A 180 -10.59 1.44 -12.91
N GLY A 181 -10.93 2.71 -13.07
CA GLY A 181 -10.72 3.44 -14.32
C GLY A 181 -9.23 3.65 -14.61
N VAL A 182 -8.44 4.00 -13.59
CA VAL A 182 -6.98 4.08 -13.72
C VAL A 182 -6.38 2.73 -14.06
N MET A 183 -6.86 1.65 -13.41
CA MET A 183 -6.43 0.29 -13.74
C MET A 183 -6.64 -0.04 -15.23
N ASP A 184 -7.76 0.33 -15.81
CA ASP A 184 -8.05 0.08 -17.22
C ASP A 184 -7.10 0.85 -18.15
N ILE A 185 -6.74 2.08 -17.79
CA ILE A 185 -5.73 2.87 -18.50
C ILE A 185 -4.36 2.18 -18.43
N VAL A 186 -3.94 1.79 -17.24
CA VAL A 186 -2.63 1.10 -17.05
C VAL A 186 -2.62 -0.23 -17.80
N LYS A 187 -3.70 -1.03 -17.75
CA LYS A 187 -3.82 -2.28 -18.51
C LYS A 187 -3.75 -2.08 -20.02
N ALA A 188 -4.27 -0.95 -20.51
CA ALA A 188 -4.21 -0.60 -21.93
C ALA A 188 -2.81 -0.14 -22.36
N SER A 189 -2.01 0.35 -21.42
CA SER A 189 -0.65 0.86 -21.66
C SER A 189 0.34 -0.31 -21.69
N ARG A 190 0.69 -0.75 -22.89
CA ARG A 190 1.52 -1.94 -23.09
C ARG A 190 2.80 -1.61 -23.83
N ARG A 191 3.90 -2.21 -23.39
CA ARG A 191 5.15 -2.32 -24.12
C ARG A 191 5.50 -3.79 -24.28
N ASN A 192 5.94 -4.21 -25.44
CA ASN A 192 6.29 -5.60 -25.72
C ASN A 192 5.19 -6.62 -25.35
N ASN A 193 3.92 -6.25 -25.48
CA ASN A 193 2.72 -7.01 -25.11
C ASN A 193 2.50 -7.21 -23.59
N GLU A 194 3.31 -6.58 -22.75
CA GLU A 194 3.17 -6.59 -21.30
C GLU A 194 2.65 -5.23 -20.79
N VAL A 195 1.98 -5.22 -19.66
CA VAL A 195 1.57 -3.99 -18.98
C VAL A 195 2.83 -3.20 -18.63
N SER A 196 2.82 -1.90 -18.89
CA SER A 196 3.95 -1.02 -18.59
C SER A 196 3.50 0.26 -17.88
N LEU A 197 4.04 0.48 -16.70
CA LEU A 197 3.84 1.71 -15.93
C LEU A 197 4.52 2.89 -16.59
N GLU A 198 5.72 2.68 -17.18
CA GLU A 198 6.39 3.70 -18.00
C GLU A 198 5.57 4.06 -19.23
N GLY A 199 4.88 3.07 -19.82
CA GLY A 199 3.97 3.29 -20.94
C GLY A 199 2.78 4.17 -20.53
N ALA A 200 2.19 3.92 -19.36
CA ALA A 200 1.09 4.72 -18.83
C ALA A 200 1.54 6.15 -18.46
N LEU A 201 2.72 6.27 -17.84
CA LEU A 201 3.32 7.57 -17.53
C LEU A 201 3.60 8.39 -18.79
N ASP A 202 4.19 7.77 -19.82
CA ASP A 202 4.52 8.47 -21.06
C ASP A 202 3.27 8.92 -21.82
N ALA A 203 2.22 8.09 -21.84
CA ALA A 203 0.93 8.49 -22.43
C ALA A 203 0.36 9.73 -21.72
N LEU A 204 0.45 9.79 -20.40
CA LEU A 204 0.01 10.94 -19.63
C LEU A 204 0.87 12.18 -19.91
N ARG A 205 2.19 12.01 -19.97
CA ARG A 205 3.15 13.09 -20.31
C ARG A 205 2.88 13.67 -21.69
N GLU A 206 2.62 12.82 -22.68
CA GLU A 206 2.30 13.25 -24.04
C GLU A 206 1.01 14.06 -24.08
N ILE A 207 -0.03 13.61 -23.39
CA ILE A 207 -1.33 14.31 -23.34
C ILE A 207 -1.18 15.68 -22.64
N VAL A 208 -0.52 15.71 -21.50
CA VAL A 208 -0.42 16.92 -20.67
C VAL A 208 0.60 17.91 -21.23
N LEU A 209 1.79 17.48 -21.57
CA LEU A 209 2.87 18.37 -22.01
C LEU A 209 2.74 18.75 -23.49
N GLY A 210 2.15 17.88 -24.29
CA GLY A 210 1.97 18.04 -25.74
C GLY A 210 3.31 17.99 -26.50
N GLY A 211 3.46 17.05 -27.41
CA GLY A 211 4.64 16.91 -28.25
C GLY A 211 5.46 15.64 -27.95
N ASP A 212 6.59 15.50 -28.64
CA ASP A 212 7.50 14.36 -28.49
C ASP A 212 8.24 14.43 -27.13
N THR A 213 7.65 13.80 -26.12
CA THR A 213 8.36 13.53 -24.87
C THR A 213 9.23 12.28 -25.06
N ALA A 214 10.48 12.33 -24.60
CA ALA A 214 11.31 11.14 -24.62
C ALA A 214 10.66 10.03 -23.80
N SER A 215 10.69 8.80 -24.33
CA SER A 215 10.14 7.64 -23.61
C SER A 215 10.92 7.36 -22.34
N THR A 216 10.21 7.09 -21.26
CA THR A 216 10.80 6.62 -20.01
C THR A 216 11.41 5.23 -20.23
N PRO A 217 12.70 5.00 -19.95
CA PRO A 217 13.31 3.69 -20.13
C PRO A 217 12.72 2.65 -19.18
N GLU A 218 12.43 1.46 -19.71
CA GLU A 218 11.94 0.34 -18.90
C GLU A 218 12.93 -0.05 -17.80
N GLY A 219 12.43 -0.19 -16.57
CA GLY A 219 13.22 -0.61 -15.43
C GLY A 219 14.20 0.42 -14.88
N ASN A 220 14.26 1.61 -15.46
CA ASN A 220 15.02 2.73 -14.92
C ASN A 220 14.15 3.52 -13.92
N ARG A 221 14.12 3.06 -12.68
CA ARG A 221 13.27 3.61 -11.64
C ARG A 221 13.61 5.06 -11.27
N GLU A 222 14.87 5.47 -11.37
CA GLU A 222 15.29 6.86 -11.12
C GLU A 222 14.64 7.78 -12.15
N GLU A 223 14.82 7.48 -13.45
CA GLU A 223 14.23 8.27 -14.53
C GLU A 223 12.70 8.23 -14.55
N PHE A 224 12.10 7.10 -14.12
CA PHE A 224 10.66 6.99 -13.94
C PHE A 224 10.14 8.03 -12.93
N TYR A 225 10.75 8.14 -11.76
CA TYR A 225 10.36 9.12 -10.76
C TYR A 225 10.71 10.56 -11.16
N ASP A 226 11.83 10.77 -11.81
CA ASP A 226 12.18 12.09 -12.36
C ASP A 226 11.11 12.56 -13.35
N ASN A 227 10.61 11.67 -14.20
CA ASN A 227 9.54 11.96 -15.14
C ASN A 227 8.18 12.21 -14.44
N CYS A 228 7.87 11.47 -13.36
CA CYS A 228 6.69 11.75 -12.53
C CYS A 228 6.76 13.14 -11.90
N PHE A 229 7.90 13.50 -11.31
CA PHE A 229 8.09 14.81 -10.68
C PHE A 229 8.09 15.95 -11.72
N ALA A 230 8.78 15.77 -12.83
CA ALA A 230 8.80 16.77 -13.90
C ALA A 230 7.39 17.03 -14.48
N LEU A 231 6.56 15.98 -14.56
CA LEU A 231 5.17 16.15 -14.97
C LEU A 231 4.39 16.96 -13.93
N LYS A 232 4.45 16.59 -12.65
CA LYS A 232 3.75 17.30 -11.55
C LYS A 232 4.16 18.76 -11.44
N ASP A 233 5.43 19.06 -11.62
CA ASP A 233 5.98 20.41 -11.53
C ASP A 233 5.68 21.27 -12.77
N SER A 234 5.14 20.66 -13.83
CA SER A 234 4.81 21.41 -15.03
C SER A 234 3.62 22.36 -14.82
N ALA A 235 3.70 23.55 -15.39
CA ALA A 235 2.62 24.54 -15.31
C ALA A 235 1.30 24.03 -15.93
N ARG A 236 1.37 23.13 -16.91
CA ARG A 236 0.19 22.53 -17.54
C ARG A 236 -0.51 21.55 -16.63
N TYR A 237 0.25 20.65 -15.97
CA TYR A 237 -0.31 19.70 -14.99
C TYR A 237 -0.97 20.46 -13.85
N THR A 238 -0.26 21.42 -13.24
CA THR A 238 -0.78 22.26 -12.16
C THR A 238 -2.06 23.00 -12.55
N ALA A 239 -2.13 23.53 -13.77
CA ALA A 239 -3.33 24.20 -14.27
C ALA A 239 -4.52 23.25 -14.47
N LEU A 240 -4.28 22.00 -14.89
CA LEU A 240 -5.33 21.01 -15.06
C LEU A 240 -5.89 20.55 -13.72
N VAL A 241 -5.01 20.22 -12.76
CA VAL A 241 -5.42 19.85 -11.38
C VAL A 241 -6.20 20.99 -10.73
N GLY A 242 -5.76 22.24 -10.84
CA GLY A 242 -6.48 23.39 -10.26
C GLY A 242 -7.84 23.68 -10.90
N ASN A 243 -8.12 23.14 -12.09
CA ASN A 243 -9.43 23.24 -12.73
C ASN A 243 -10.35 22.05 -12.42
N ALA A 244 -9.81 20.96 -11.92
CA ALA A 244 -10.58 19.77 -11.52
C ALA A 244 -11.35 19.97 -10.21
N ASP A 245 -10.97 20.97 -9.42
CA ASP A 245 -11.58 21.33 -8.13
C ASP A 245 -12.76 22.33 -8.27
N ILE A 246 -13.19 22.69 -9.51
CA ILE A 246 -14.31 23.59 -9.80
C ILE A 246 -15.50 22.79 -10.32
#